data_dcb4d6464d4ee2c8db8d72f0e4883fd6
#
_entry.id   dcb4d6464d4ee2c8db8d72f0e4883fd6
#
_cell.length_a   1.000
_cell.length_b   1.000
_cell.length_c   1.000
_cell.angle_alpha   90.00
_cell.angle_beta   90.00
_cell.angle_gamma   90.00
#
_symmetry.space_group_name_H-M   'P 1'
#
loop_
_entity.id
_entity.type
_entity.pdbx_description
1 polymer ?
#
loop_
_entity_poly.entity_id
_entity_poly.type
_entity_poly.pdbx_seq_one_letter_code
_entity_poly.pdbx_strand_id
1 'polypeptide(L)'
;LYEALGLGTLPRAARARAAERVLVVSAAYGVLAPDDAVPAHRLSMGTDLPGVGPLAAHWRPHLSPLLEARAAEPGQVVLDCRSAAYAAAWRPSRATAGSVVAVRVFRERATPDGPVRTVVSHDAKRTRGELARHLLLRRRREPDSPEALAAAAAEAFAVELQPAVPGRVRHLDVVLRGEGAA
;
A
#
# COMPACT_ATOMS: atom_id res chain seq x y z
N LEU A 1 0.28 3.18 10.38
CA LEU A 1 -0.51 3.04 9.17
C LEU A 1 -2.00 3.16 9.47
N TYR A 2 -2.58 2.26 10.29
CA TYR A 2 -4.03 2.25 10.55
C TYR A 2 -4.53 3.49 11.29
N GLU A 3 -3.78 4.00 12.24
CA GLU A 3 -4.05 5.27 12.90
C GLU A 3 -4.09 6.44 11.91
N ALA A 4 -3.12 6.51 10.98
CA ALA A 4 -3.06 7.54 9.95
C ALA A 4 -4.15 7.37 8.87
N LEU A 5 -4.56 6.13 8.58
CA LEU A 5 -5.72 5.84 7.73
C LEU A 5 -7.01 6.32 8.41
N GLY A 6 -7.13 6.15 9.75
CA GLY A 6 -8.20 6.71 10.57
C GLY A 6 -9.60 6.28 10.14
N LEU A 7 -9.83 4.99 9.93
CA LEU A 7 -11.12 4.45 9.45
C LEU A 7 -12.33 4.94 10.25
N GLY A 8 -12.18 5.02 11.59
CA GLY A 8 -13.26 5.47 12.48
C GLY A 8 -13.63 6.96 12.34
N THR A 9 -12.78 7.77 11.70
CA THR A 9 -12.99 9.20 11.48
C THR A 9 -13.33 9.55 10.03
N LEU A 10 -13.51 8.53 9.17
CA LEU A 10 -13.93 8.76 7.79
C LEU A 10 -15.41 9.16 7.72
N PRO A 11 -15.78 10.14 6.85
CA PRO A 11 -17.17 10.41 6.52
C PRO A 11 -17.86 9.16 5.96
N ARG A 12 -19.18 9.05 6.16
CA ARG A 12 -19.97 7.86 5.77
C ARG A 12 -19.69 7.35 4.36
N ALA A 13 -19.63 8.24 3.37
CA ALA A 13 -19.37 7.85 1.98
C ALA A 13 -17.93 7.30 1.77
N ALA A 14 -16.93 7.87 2.46
CA ALA A 14 -15.55 7.38 2.39
C ALA A 14 -15.39 6.05 3.15
N ARG A 15 -16.14 5.86 4.24
CA ARG A 15 -16.18 4.59 4.97
C ARG A 15 -16.81 3.47 4.15
N ALA A 16 -17.88 3.74 3.43
CA ALA A 16 -18.48 2.78 2.51
C ALA A 16 -17.47 2.36 1.42
N ARG A 17 -16.76 3.31 0.81
CA ARG A 17 -15.69 2.99 -0.14
C ARG A 17 -14.56 2.17 0.50
N ALA A 18 -14.19 2.48 1.75
CA ALA A 18 -13.17 1.70 2.44
C ALA A 18 -13.61 0.25 2.66
N ALA A 19 -14.86 0.00 3.05
CA ALA A 19 -15.41 -1.35 3.23
C ALA A 19 -15.37 -2.18 1.94
N GLU A 20 -15.55 -1.56 0.78
CA GLU A 20 -15.54 -2.24 -0.52
C GLU A 20 -14.12 -2.45 -1.07
N ARG A 21 -13.16 -1.57 -0.74
CA ARG A 21 -11.89 -1.44 -1.48
C ARG A 21 -10.64 -1.69 -0.65
N VAL A 22 -10.70 -1.55 0.65
CA VAL A 22 -9.54 -1.76 1.51
C VAL A 22 -9.49 -3.21 1.95
N LEU A 23 -8.34 -3.83 1.71
CA LEU A 23 -8.02 -5.15 2.24
C LEU A 23 -6.85 -5.01 3.23
N VAL A 24 -7.02 -5.57 4.41
CA VAL A 24 -6.00 -5.58 5.46
C VAL A 24 -5.34 -6.94 5.49
N VAL A 25 -4.07 -7.01 5.08
CA VAL A 25 -3.31 -8.26 5.15
C VAL A 25 -2.80 -8.46 6.58
N SER A 26 -3.27 -9.53 7.21
CA SER A 26 -2.96 -9.91 8.59
C SER A 26 -2.10 -11.16 8.63
N ALA A 27 -1.11 -11.18 9.54
CA ALA A 27 -0.30 -12.37 9.77
C ALA A 27 -1.05 -13.48 10.51
N ALA A 28 -2.10 -13.12 11.28
CA ALA A 28 -2.92 -14.07 12.03
C ALA A 28 -4.15 -14.57 11.24
N TYR A 29 -4.73 -13.72 10.37
CA TYR A 29 -6.03 -13.97 9.76
C TYR A 29 -6.01 -13.97 8.23
N GLY A 30 -4.85 -13.74 7.61
CA GLY A 30 -4.73 -13.66 6.15
C GLY A 30 -5.20 -12.33 5.59
N VAL A 31 -6.45 -12.21 5.17
CA VAL A 31 -7.08 -10.96 4.69
C VAL A 31 -8.31 -10.66 5.51
N LEU A 32 -8.44 -9.40 5.89
CA LEU A 32 -9.56 -8.85 6.64
C LEU A 32 -10.16 -7.66 5.88
N ALA A 33 -11.47 -7.51 5.99
CA ALA A 33 -12.15 -6.26 5.66
C ALA A 33 -11.96 -5.22 6.80
N PRO A 34 -12.12 -3.93 6.53
CA PRO A 34 -11.94 -2.87 7.54
C PRO A 34 -12.86 -2.98 8.76
N ASP A 35 -14.03 -3.58 8.59
CA ASP A 35 -15.04 -3.72 9.63
C ASP A 35 -15.05 -5.11 10.32
N ASP A 36 -14.09 -5.99 9.98
CA ASP A 36 -13.96 -7.29 10.63
C ASP A 36 -13.53 -7.10 12.10
N ALA A 37 -14.31 -7.69 13.00
CA ALA A 37 -14.00 -7.69 14.43
C ALA A 37 -13.04 -8.84 14.74
N VAL A 38 -11.83 -8.51 15.13
CA VAL A 38 -10.80 -9.49 15.50
C VAL A 38 -10.22 -9.20 16.88
N PRO A 39 -9.86 -10.23 17.66
CA PRO A 39 -9.16 -10.03 18.92
C PRO A 39 -7.86 -9.26 18.75
N ALA A 40 -7.52 -8.46 19.75
CA ALA A 40 -6.25 -7.76 19.77
C ALA A 40 -5.10 -8.78 19.72
N HIS A 41 -4.19 -8.63 18.77
CA HIS A 41 -3.05 -9.51 18.60
C HIS A 41 -1.81 -8.76 18.13
N ARG A 42 -0.64 -9.34 18.36
CA ARG A 42 0.63 -8.83 17.89
C ARG A 42 1.40 -9.95 17.21
N LEU A 43 1.27 -10.05 15.89
CA LEU A 43 1.98 -11.02 15.06
C LEU A 43 2.47 -10.33 13.78
N SER A 44 3.73 -10.57 13.43
CA SER A 44 4.33 -10.03 12.21
C SER A 44 4.35 -11.09 11.11
N MET A 45 4.12 -10.68 9.86
CA MET A 45 4.23 -11.56 8.69
C MET A 45 5.65 -12.11 8.48
N GLY A 46 6.66 -11.45 9.04
CA GLY A 46 8.05 -11.91 9.02
C GLY A 46 8.38 -12.97 10.08
N THR A 47 7.41 -13.40 10.89
CA THR A 47 7.63 -14.41 11.93
C THR A 47 7.71 -15.81 11.31
N ASP A 48 8.63 -16.62 11.82
CA ASP A 48 8.68 -18.07 11.62
C ASP A 48 8.01 -18.71 12.83
N LEU A 49 6.90 -19.42 12.63
CA LEU A 49 6.09 -19.98 13.70
C LEU A 49 6.39 -21.48 13.82
N PRO A 50 6.73 -21.99 15.03
CA PRO A 50 6.92 -23.42 15.26
C PRO A 50 5.70 -24.23 14.77
N GLY A 51 5.94 -25.25 13.99
CA GLY A 51 4.89 -26.12 13.42
C GLY A 51 4.16 -25.55 12.19
N VAL A 52 4.37 -24.27 11.83
CA VAL A 52 3.76 -23.61 10.65
C VAL A 52 4.82 -23.18 9.65
N GLY A 53 5.97 -22.72 10.13
CA GLY A 53 7.04 -22.14 9.33
C GLY A 53 6.88 -20.64 9.08
N PRO A 54 7.60 -20.09 8.07
CA PRO A 54 7.52 -18.69 7.72
C PRO A 54 6.12 -18.26 7.30
N LEU A 55 5.48 -17.35 8.05
CA LEU A 55 4.08 -16.97 7.84
C LEU A 55 3.78 -16.43 6.43
N ALA A 56 4.72 -15.70 5.82
CA ALA A 56 4.53 -15.24 4.46
C ALA A 56 4.45 -16.40 3.44
N ALA A 57 5.18 -17.49 3.66
CA ALA A 57 5.10 -18.69 2.84
C ALA A 57 3.80 -19.46 3.09
N HIS A 58 3.39 -19.58 4.35
CA HIS A 58 2.12 -20.19 4.75
C HIS A 58 0.93 -19.49 4.08
N TRP A 59 0.87 -18.15 4.14
CA TRP A 59 -0.26 -17.39 3.60
C TRP A 59 -0.29 -17.29 2.08
N ARG A 60 0.84 -17.44 1.39
CA ARG A 60 0.93 -17.24 -0.06
C ARG A 60 -0.06 -18.07 -0.87
N PRO A 61 -0.21 -19.38 -0.69
CA PRO A 61 -1.17 -20.17 -1.47
C PRO A 61 -2.62 -19.78 -1.21
N HIS A 62 -2.94 -19.25 -0.03
CA HIS A 62 -4.29 -18.84 0.34
C HIS A 62 -4.64 -17.44 -0.17
N LEU A 63 -3.70 -16.50 -0.13
CA LEU A 63 -3.92 -15.11 -0.53
C LEU A 63 -3.80 -14.89 -2.03
N SER A 64 -2.95 -15.67 -2.72
CA SER A 64 -2.69 -15.45 -4.14
C SER A 64 -3.95 -15.54 -4.99
N PRO A 65 -4.83 -16.54 -4.90
CA PRO A 65 -6.02 -16.59 -5.74
C PRO A 65 -6.94 -15.38 -5.57
N LEU A 66 -7.15 -14.94 -4.32
CA LEU A 66 -8.01 -13.81 -4.00
C LEU A 66 -7.45 -12.49 -4.54
N LEU A 67 -6.16 -12.22 -4.26
CA LEU A 67 -5.53 -10.96 -4.61
C LEU A 67 -5.22 -10.87 -6.11
N GLU A 68 -4.91 -12.00 -6.76
CA GLU A 68 -4.80 -12.08 -8.22
C GLU A 68 -6.13 -11.77 -8.90
N ALA A 69 -7.24 -12.34 -8.43
CA ALA A 69 -8.56 -12.05 -8.98
C ALA A 69 -8.90 -10.57 -8.89
N ARG A 70 -8.62 -9.94 -7.75
CA ARG A 70 -8.81 -8.48 -7.57
C ARG A 70 -7.92 -7.66 -8.49
N ALA A 71 -6.66 -8.02 -8.66
CA ALA A 71 -5.73 -7.29 -9.52
C ALA A 71 -6.02 -7.50 -11.02
N ALA A 72 -6.73 -8.57 -11.38
CA ALA A 72 -7.13 -8.89 -12.75
C ALA A 72 -8.45 -8.23 -13.18
N GLU A 73 -9.22 -7.63 -12.26
CA GLU A 73 -10.48 -6.97 -12.60
C GLU A 73 -10.23 -5.80 -13.59
N PRO A 74 -10.94 -5.73 -14.72
CA PRO A 74 -10.76 -4.67 -15.70
C PRO A 74 -11.02 -3.28 -15.11
N GLY A 75 -10.13 -2.32 -15.41
CA GLY A 75 -10.23 -0.96 -14.89
C GLY A 75 -9.94 -0.82 -13.40
N GLN A 76 -9.34 -1.82 -12.78
CA GLN A 76 -8.87 -1.75 -11.41
C GLN A 76 -7.37 -1.44 -11.36
N VAL A 77 -6.98 -0.64 -10.39
CA VAL A 77 -5.59 -0.43 -9.99
C VAL A 77 -5.47 -0.70 -8.49
N VAL A 78 -4.49 -1.49 -8.12
CA VAL A 78 -4.23 -1.87 -6.72
C VAL A 78 -3.10 -1.00 -6.17
N LEU A 79 -3.40 -0.19 -5.14
CA LEU A 79 -2.37 0.49 -4.35
C LEU A 79 -1.84 -0.46 -3.27
N ASP A 80 -0.62 -0.93 -3.42
CA ASP A 80 0.02 -1.83 -2.45
C ASP A 80 0.79 -1.04 -1.40
N CYS A 81 0.18 -0.89 -0.23
CA CYS A 81 0.74 -0.23 0.94
C CYS A 81 1.48 -1.19 1.90
N ARG A 82 1.64 -2.46 1.54
CA ARG A 82 2.29 -3.46 2.39
C ARG A 82 3.78 -3.17 2.56
N SER A 83 4.35 -3.56 3.70
CA SER A 83 5.81 -3.61 3.88
C SER A 83 6.38 -4.83 3.17
N ALA A 84 7.71 -4.88 2.99
CA ALA A 84 8.38 -5.99 2.31
C ALA A 84 8.04 -7.38 2.88
N ALA A 85 7.95 -7.49 4.23
CA ALA A 85 7.55 -8.74 4.88
C ALA A 85 6.12 -9.17 4.50
N TYR A 86 5.18 -8.23 4.45
CA TYR A 86 3.80 -8.50 4.07
C TYR A 86 3.65 -8.70 2.55
N ALA A 87 4.42 -8.00 1.72
CA ALA A 87 4.44 -8.19 0.28
C ALA A 87 4.93 -9.60 -0.10
N ALA A 88 5.73 -10.25 0.74
CA ALA A 88 6.17 -11.63 0.54
C ALA A 88 5.02 -12.66 0.60
N ALA A 89 3.89 -12.33 1.23
CA ALA A 89 2.73 -13.22 1.30
C ALA A 89 1.89 -13.25 0.01
N TRP A 90 2.04 -12.28 -0.87
CA TRP A 90 1.50 -12.30 -2.24
C TRP A 90 2.38 -11.44 -3.15
N ARG A 91 2.77 -12.01 -4.25
CA ARG A 91 3.48 -11.34 -5.35
C ARG A 91 2.62 -11.44 -6.60
N PRO A 92 2.21 -10.32 -7.19
CA PRO A 92 1.42 -10.35 -8.42
C PRO A 92 2.09 -11.16 -9.52
N SER A 93 1.31 -11.89 -10.29
CA SER A 93 1.78 -12.59 -11.48
C SER A 93 2.23 -11.60 -12.56
N ARG A 94 2.91 -12.07 -13.59
CA ARG A 94 3.28 -11.22 -14.73
C ARG A 94 2.06 -10.60 -15.44
N ALA A 95 0.92 -11.26 -15.37
CA ALA A 95 -0.32 -10.79 -16.00
C ALA A 95 -0.95 -9.62 -15.23
N THR A 96 -0.88 -9.63 -13.90
CA THR A 96 -1.52 -8.64 -13.02
C THR A 96 -0.56 -7.58 -12.48
N ALA A 97 0.75 -7.80 -12.58
CA ALA A 97 1.75 -6.88 -12.03
C ALA A 97 1.62 -5.44 -12.56
N GLY A 98 1.15 -5.26 -13.81
CA GLY A 98 0.95 -3.94 -14.41
C GLY A 98 -0.16 -3.10 -13.77
N SER A 99 -1.15 -3.73 -13.14
CA SER A 99 -2.24 -3.06 -12.41
C SER A 99 -1.91 -2.82 -10.93
N VAL A 100 -0.75 -3.28 -10.44
CA VAL A 100 -0.35 -3.11 -9.04
C VAL A 100 0.73 -2.03 -8.92
N VAL A 101 0.50 -1.08 -8.00
CA VAL A 101 1.39 0.03 -7.71
C VAL A 101 1.83 -0.04 -6.25
N ALA A 102 3.09 -0.39 -6.02
CA ALA A 102 3.67 -0.51 -4.68
C ALA A 102 4.24 0.84 -4.21
N VAL A 103 3.85 1.26 -3.00
CA VAL A 103 4.30 2.53 -2.42
C VAL A 103 5.66 2.39 -1.79
N ARG A 104 6.61 3.26 -2.22
CA ARG A 104 7.88 3.48 -1.53
C ARG A 104 7.89 4.88 -0.94
N VAL A 105 8.52 5.07 0.20
CA VAL A 105 8.59 6.37 0.86
C VAL A 105 10.04 6.74 1.08
N PHE A 106 10.43 7.91 0.61
CA PHE A 106 11.77 8.45 0.72
C PHE A 106 11.75 9.78 1.45
N ARG A 107 12.82 10.06 2.18
CA ARG A 107 13.13 11.41 2.64
C ARG A 107 14.20 11.99 1.74
N GLU A 108 13.93 13.17 1.19
CA GLU A 108 14.87 13.91 0.37
C GLU A 108 15.49 15.03 1.21
N ARG A 109 16.81 15.12 1.16
CA ARG A 109 17.58 16.22 1.74
C ARG A 109 18.40 16.87 0.66
N ALA A 110 18.42 18.20 0.65
CA ALA A 110 19.35 18.94 -0.18
C ALA A 110 20.78 18.77 0.37
N THR A 111 21.73 18.47 -0.49
CA THR A 111 23.16 18.46 -0.17
C THR A 111 23.90 19.32 -1.20
N PRO A 112 25.15 19.78 -0.93
CA PRO A 112 25.95 20.52 -1.90
C PRO A 112 26.11 19.81 -3.24
N ASP A 113 26.13 18.47 -3.22
CA ASP A 113 26.30 17.61 -4.41
C ASP A 113 24.94 17.24 -5.07
N GLY A 114 23.83 17.82 -4.62
CA GLY A 114 22.47 17.56 -5.11
C GLY A 114 21.59 16.85 -4.09
N PRO A 115 20.30 16.60 -4.43
CA PRO A 115 19.35 15.99 -3.51
C PRO A 115 19.69 14.49 -3.29
N VAL A 116 19.74 14.08 -2.02
CA VAL A 116 19.95 12.68 -1.62
C VAL A 116 18.66 12.12 -1.03
N ARG A 117 18.25 10.96 -1.52
CA ARG A 117 17.07 10.23 -1.04
C ARG A 117 17.47 9.05 -0.17
N THR A 118 16.85 8.96 1.01
CA THR A 118 17.00 7.83 1.92
C THR A 118 15.66 7.17 2.18
N VAL A 119 15.64 5.84 2.24
CA VAL A 119 14.44 5.08 2.60
C VAL A 119 14.15 5.31 4.08
N VAL A 120 12.90 5.65 4.40
CA VAL A 120 12.45 5.83 5.79
C VAL A 120 11.50 4.70 6.19
N SER A 121 11.76 4.09 7.34
CA SER A 121 10.95 2.96 7.82
C SER A 121 9.80 3.41 8.73
N HIS A 122 10.03 4.37 9.61
CA HIS A 122 9.03 4.83 10.58
C HIS A 122 7.95 5.69 9.90
N ASP A 123 8.35 6.70 9.16
CA ASP A 123 7.43 7.59 8.46
C ASP A 123 6.67 6.88 7.32
N ALA A 124 7.26 5.83 6.73
CA ALA A 124 6.63 5.09 5.66
C ALA A 124 5.28 4.48 6.03
N LYS A 125 5.11 4.01 7.26
CA LYS A 125 3.81 3.46 7.72
C LYS A 125 2.75 4.57 7.82
N ARG A 126 3.12 5.71 8.35
CA ARG A 126 2.24 6.88 8.49
C ARG A 126 1.84 7.39 7.11
N THR A 127 2.81 7.68 6.27
CA THR A 127 2.60 8.22 4.92
C THR A 127 1.71 7.31 4.05
N ARG A 128 1.90 5.98 4.10
CA ARG A 128 1.01 5.04 3.40
C ARG A 128 -0.42 5.10 3.91
N GLY A 129 -0.63 5.27 5.21
CA GLY A 129 -1.96 5.46 5.79
C GLY A 129 -2.61 6.76 5.36
N GLU A 130 -1.85 7.86 5.38
CA GLU A 130 -2.31 9.18 4.93
C GLU A 130 -2.64 9.19 3.44
N LEU A 131 -1.83 8.54 2.61
CA LEU A 131 -2.08 8.40 1.18
C LEU A 131 -3.37 7.61 0.90
N ALA A 132 -3.54 6.47 1.55
CA ALA A 132 -4.76 5.68 1.41
C ALA A 132 -6.00 6.45 1.88
N ARG A 133 -5.89 7.18 3.00
CA ARG A 133 -6.95 8.08 3.49
C ARG A 133 -7.30 9.17 2.48
N HIS A 134 -6.29 9.83 1.91
CA HIS A 134 -6.49 10.87 0.90
C HIS A 134 -7.30 10.32 -0.28
N LEU A 135 -6.92 9.18 -0.83
CA LEU A 135 -7.63 8.56 -1.95
C LEU A 135 -9.08 8.18 -1.60
N LEU A 136 -9.33 7.68 -0.39
CA LEU A 136 -10.67 7.37 0.09
C LEU A 136 -11.55 8.62 0.27
N LEU A 137 -10.97 9.76 0.60
CA LEU A 137 -11.69 11.03 0.80
C LEU A 137 -12.03 11.74 -0.51
N ARG A 138 -11.35 11.41 -1.61
CA ARG A 138 -11.61 12.04 -2.91
C ARG A 138 -13.05 11.80 -3.35
N ARG A 139 -13.67 12.85 -3.91
CA ARG A 139 -15.05 12.81 -4.46
C ARG A 139 -15.06 12.75 -5.99
N ARG A 140 -13.90 12.57 -6.62
CA ARG A 140 -13.73 12.47 -8.07
C ARG A 140 -13.80 11.00 -8.51
N ARG A 141 -13.87 10.78 -9.84
CA ARG A 141 -13.75 9.45 -10.44
C ARG A 141 -12.54 8.73 -9.85
N GLU A 142 -12.72 7.46 -9.58
CA GLU A 142 -11.67 6.64 -9.05
C GLU A 142 -10.60 6.33 -10.09
N PRO A 143 -9.35 6.23 -9.67
CA PRO A 143 -8.28 5.85 -10.56
C PRO A 143 -8.51 4.45 -11.14
N ASP A 144 -8.37 4.31 -12.45
CA ASP A 144 -8.49 3.06 -13.21
C ASP A 144 -7.17 2.62 -13.85
N SER A 145 -6.10 3.35 -13.59
CA SER A 145 -4.75 3.07 -14.09
C SER A 145 -3.68 3.57 -13.11
N PRO A 146 -2.45 3.06 -13.19
CA PRO A 146 -1.32 3.55 -12.41
C PRO A 146 -1.08 5.05 -12.57
N GLU A 147 -1.25 5.59 -13.78
CA GLU A 147 -1.11 7.01 -14.08
C GLU A 147 -2.19 7.85 -13.40
N ALA A 148 -3.44 7.40 -13.48
CA ALA A 148 -4.57 8.07 -12.81
C ALA A 148 -4.41 8.01 -11.27
N LEU A 149 -3.89 6.90 -10.74
CA LEU A 149 -3.58 6.76 -9.32
C LEU A 149 -2.48 7.73 -8.87
N ALA A 150 -1.40 7.86 -9.66
CA ALA A 150 -0.32 8.80 -9.37
C ALA A 150 -0.81 10.25 -9.44
N ALA A 151 -1.63 10.60 -10.44
CA ALA A 151 -2.23 11.92 -10.55
C ALA A 151 -3.14 12.23 -9.35
N ALA A 152 -3.92 11.24 -8.89
CA ALA A 152 -4.74 11.37 -7.70
C ALA A 152 -3.91 11.56 -6.41
N ALA A 153 -2.81 10.85 -6.28
CA ALA A 153 -1.88 10.98 -5.16
C ALA A 153 -1.16 12.35 -5.17
N ALA A 154 -0.82 12.87 -6.36
CA ALA A 154 -0.15 14.15 -6.53
C ALA A 154 -0.99 15.36 -6.07
N GLU A 155 -2.30 15.20 -5.87
CA GLU A 155 -3.16 16.24 -5.29
C GLU A 155 -2.76 16.61 -3.84
N ALA A 156 -2.09 15.69 -3.12
CA ALA A 156 -1.73 15.91 -1.71
C ALA A 156 -0.28 15.54 -1.34
N PHE A 157 0.43 14.84 -2.23
CA PHE A 157 1.78 14.34 -1.96
C PHE A 157 2.73 14.66 -3.12
N ALA A 158 4.01 14.87 -2.81
CA ALA A 158 5.06 14.85 -3.82
C ALA A 158 5.31 13.38 -4.21
N VAL A 159 4.90 12.99 -5.41
CA VAL A 159 4.99 11.61 -5.87
C VAL A 159 5.64 11.50 -7.24
N GLU A 160 6.30 10.38 -7.48
CA GLU A 160 6.91 10.01 -8.75
C GLU A 160 6.51 8.57 -9.08
N LEU A 161 5.78 8.39 -10.20
CA LEU A 161 5.46 7.05 -10.69
C LEU A 161 6.62 6.55 -11.55
N GLN A 162 7.24 5.45 -11.14
CA GLN A 162 8.35 4.88 -11.86
C GLN A 162 7.92 4.32 -13.23
N PRO A 163 8.81 4.28 -14.23
CA PRO A 163 8.49 3.74 -15.53
C PRO A 163 7.93 2.32 -15.49
N ALA A 164 7.03 2.01 -16.41
CA ALA A 164 6.49 0.67 -16.54
C ALA A 164 7.55 -0.29 -17.07
N VAL A 165 7.66 -1.45 -16.43
CA VAL A 165 8.46 -2.58 -16.93
C VAL A 165 7.52 -3.76 -17.11
N PRO A 166 7.45 -4.36 -18.30
CA PRO A 166 6.52 -5.46 -18.57
C PRO A 166 6.64 -6.61 -17.57
N GLY A 167 5.51 -7.02 -17.00
CA GLY A 167 5.43 -8.10 -16.03
C GLY A 167 6.03 -7.79 -14.65
N ARG A 168 6.24 -6.51 -14.34
CA ARG A 168 6.69 -6.05 -13.01
C ARG A 168 5.72 -5.05 -12.40
N VAL A 169 5.62 -5.11 -11.07
CA VAL A 169 4.91 -4.12 -10.25
C VAL A 169 5.55 -2.75 -10.46
N ARG A 170 4.73 -1.73 -10.64
CA ARG A 170 5.21 -0.34 -10.67
C ARG A 170 5.40 0.20 -9.26
N HIS A 171 6.24 1.19 -9.12
CA HIS A 171 6.46 1.84 -7.84
C HIS A 171 5.99 3.29 -7.91
N LEU A 172 5.26 3.70 -6.86
CA LEU A 172 4.95 5.09 -6.58
C LEU A 172 5.86 5.55 -5.44
N ASP A 173 6.79 6.41 -5.76
CA ASP A 173 7.70 7.00 -4.80
C ASP A 173 7.06 8.24 -4.20
N VAL A 174 6.83 8.22 -2.89
CA VAL A 174 6.39 9.38 -2.12
C VAL A 174 7.61 10.03 -1.51
N VAL A 175 7.83 11.30 -1.84
CA VAL A 175 9.01 12.05 -1.43
C VAL A 175 8.65 13.00 -0.30
N LEU A 176 9.14 12.71 0.89
CA LEU A 176 9.05 13.60 2.04
C LEU A 176 10.22 14.58 1.97
N ARG A 177 9.92 15.84 1.69
CA ARG A 177 10.92 16.89 1.75
C ARG A 177 11.14 17.28 3.21
N GLY A 178 12.37 17.15 3.70
CA GLY A 178 12.72 17.70 5.00
C GLY A 178 12.54 19.20 4.96
N GLU A 179 11.93 19.79 6.00
CA GLU A 179 12.04 21.23 6.20
C GLU A 179 13.54 21.55 6.22
N GLY A 180 13.99 22.36 5.27
CA GLY A 180 15.36 22.83 5.23
C GLY A 180 15.63 23.51 6.57
N ALA A 181 16.68 23.09 7.24
CA ALA A 181 17.23 23.89 8.31
C ALA A 181 17.54 25.27 7.72
N ALA A 182 16.76 26.27 8.17
CA ALA A 182 17.08 27.68 7.95
C ALA A 182 18.36 28.03 8.70
#